data_e33ecd73a0f1f5c73a4080dac18f991b
#
_entry.id   e33ecd73a0f1f5c73a4080dac18f991b
#
_cell.length_a   1.000
_cell.length_b   1.000
_cell.length_c   1.000
_cell.angle_alpha   90.00
_cell.angle_beta   90.00
_cell.angle_gamma   90.00
#
_symmetry.space_group_name_H-M   'P 1'
#
loop_
_entity.id
_entity.type
_entity.pdbx_description
1 polymer ?
#
loop_
_entity_poly.entity_id
_entity_poly.type
_entity_poly.pdbx_seq_one_letter_code
_entity_poly.pdbx_strand_id
1 'polypeptide(L)'
;FVNEFHKAFNDVYKYARKNMNLPMPIYGHHVEDITLYLDAEHQERLAALKAMVEESKAHKLTGFIGGPPCPDFSVAGKNRGRNGDNGRLSGTYASLICEAMPDFFLFENVKGLYRTARHREFFEELKQQFRDHGYYLTERLINSLEYGAPQDRDRIILIGFHQSAVNRLHLSVQDNMLMDFPWDNHKLYNLEDIKKLPWPGVEPYHEGIMTNMPEGIIEQLTVQYWWNRNDV
;
A
#
# COMPACT_ATOMS: atom_id res chain seq x y z
N PHE A 1 4.54 6.21 -14.48
CA PHE A 1 4.04 7.40 -13.78
C PHE A 1 4.25 7.24 -12.28
N VAL A 2 4.82 8.26 -11.64
CA VAL A 2 4.98 8.34 -10.17
C VAL A 2 4.52 9.73 -9.75
N ASN A 3 3.63 9.81 -8.76
CA ASN A 3 3.21 11.06 -8.14
C ASN A 3 3.49 11.02 -6.64
N GLU A 4 4.16 12.05 -6.13
CA GLU A 4 4.46 12.24 -4.71
C GLU A 4 4.43 13.74 -4.39
N PHE A 5 3.66 14.13 -3.38
CA PHE A 5 3.50 15.52 -2.98
C PHE A 5 4.81 16.13 -2.43
N HIS A 6 5.56 15.37 -1.65
CA HIS A 6 6.80 15.84 -1.04
C HIS A 6 8.01 15.60 -1.94
N LYS A 7 8.61 16.69 -2.42
CA LYS A 7 9.82 16.63 -3.27
C LYS A 7 10.93 15.75 -2.67
N ALA A 8 11.17 15.84 -1.35
CA ALA A 8 12.21 15.06 -0.70
C ALA A 8 11.98 13.54 -0.84
N PHE A 9 10.74 13.07 -0.71
CA PHE A 9 10.42 11.64 -0.88
C PHE A 9 10.56 11.21 -2.33
N ASN A 10 10.19 12.06 -3.28
CA ASN A 10 10.41 11.79 -4.69
C ASN A 10 11.92 11.69 -5.01
N ASP A 11 12.75 12.56 -4.43
CA ASP A 11 14.20 12.53 -4.63
C ASP A 11 14.83 11.25 -4.04
N VAL A 12 14.39 10.81 -2.85
CA VAL A 12 14.79 9.52 -2.26
C VAL A 12 14.36 8.34 -3.14
N TYR A 13 13.15 8.37 -3.67
CA TYR A 13 12.68 7.33 -4.58
C TYR A 13 13.54 7.24 -5.85
N LYS A 14 13.89 8.38 -6.47
CA LYS A 14 14.77 8.44 -7.63
C LYS A 14 16.17 7.90 -7.33
N TYR A 15 16.70 8.27 -6.16
CA TYR A 15 18.01 7.79 -5.69
C TYR A 15 18.01 6.27 -5.49
N ALA A 16 17.01 5.74 -4.81
CA ALA A 16 16.86 4.30 -4.58
C ALA A 16 16.77 3.53 -5.91
N ARG A 17 15.93 3.97 -6.85
CA ARG A 17 15.81 3.33 -8.17
C ARG A 17 17.14 3.31 -8.93
N LYS A 18 17.89 4.43 -8.90
CA LYS A 18 19.20 4.51 -9.52
C LYS A 18 20.18 3.49 -8.93
N ASN A 19 20.26 3.41 -7.60
CA ASN A 19 21.17 2.48 -6.92
C ASN A 19 20.78 1.01 -7.11
N MET A 20 19.50 0.72 -7.26
CA MET A 20 18.99 -0.61 -7.56
C MET A 20 19.04 -0.97 -9.05
N ASN A 21 19.59 -0.09 -9.91
CA ASN A 21 19.60 -0.24 -11.37
C ASN A 21 18.21 -0.50 -11.98
N LEU A 22 17.17 0.11 -11.41
CA LEU A 22 15.80 0.00 -11.90
C LEU A 22 15.52 1.07 -12.96
N PRO A 23 14.75 0.75 -14.01
CA PRO A 23 14.39 1.71 -15.05
C PRO A 23 13.57 2.87 -14.48
N MET A 24 13.80 4.08 -14.98
CA MET A 24 12.99 5.24 -14.60
C MET A 24 11.57 5.12 -15.18
N PRO A 25 10.55 5.70 -14.50
CA PRO A 25 9.19 5.70 -15.00
C PRO A 25 9.07 6.39 -16.37
N ILE A 26 8.43 5.73 -17.34
CA ILE A 26 8.28 6.24 -18.71
C ILE A 26 7.50 7.57 -18.73
N TYR A 27 6.46 7.65 -17.90
CA TYR A 27 5.61 8.86 -17.77
C TYR A 27 6.11 9.83 -16.68
N GLY A 28 7.37 9.69 -16.24
CA GLY A 28 8.06 10.64 -15.38
C GLY A 28 7.65 10.59 -13.89
N HIS A 29 8.24 11.54 -13.18
CA HIS A 29 7.99 11.78 -11.75
C HIS A 29 7.31 13.14 -11.61
N HIS A 30 6.20 13.17 -10.92
CA HIS A 30 5.39 14.37 -10.65
C HIS A 30 5.44 14.69 -9.16
N VAL A 31 5.72 15.97 -8.84
CA VAL A 31 5.70 16.47 -7.45
C VAL A 31 4.47 17.38 -7.34
N GLU A 32 3.32 16.78 -7.14
CA GLU A 32 2.03 17.45 -7.22
C GLU A 32 1.05 16.94 -6.19
N ASP A 33 0.11 17.78 -5.82
CA ASP A 33 -1.05 17.35 -5.03
C ASP A 33 -1.97 16.47 -5.90
N ILE A 34 -2.25 15.27 -5.45
CA ILE A 34 -3.11 14.32 -6.15
C ILE A 34 -4.53 14.85 -6.36
N THR A 35 -4.99 15.79 -5.53
CA THR A 35 -6.33 16.41 -5.66
C THR A 35 -6.49 17.21 -6.94
N LEU A 36 -5.39 17.73 -7.51
CA LEU A 36 -5.40 18.47 -8.77
C LEU A 36 -5.88 17.66 -9.96
N TYR A 37 -5.78 16.33 -9.91
CA TYR A 37 -6.25 15.45 -10.98
C TYR A 37 -7.78 15.34 -11.04
N LEU A 38 -8.49 15.71 -9.97
CA LEU A 38 -9.96 15.74 -9.91
C LEU A 38 -10.54 17.15 -9.85
N ASP A 39 -9.67 18.15 -9.94
CA ASP A 39 -10.08 19.56 -9.93
C ASP A 39 -10.68 19.95 -11.28
N ALA A 40 -11.83 20.64 -11.23
CA ALA A 40 -12.51 21.12 -12.42
C ALA A 40 -11.69 22.15 -13.24
N GLU A 41 -10.77 22.87 -12.58
CA GLU A 41 -9.88 23.82 -13.23
C GLU A 41 -8.65 23.16 -13.89
N HIS A 42 -8.41 21.87 -13.61
CA HIS A 42 -7.24 21.11 -14.07
C HIS A 42 -7.62 19.84 -14.84
N GLN A 43 -8.71 19.87 -15.60
CA GLN A 43 -9.23 18.71 -16.33
C GLN A 43 -8.24 18.06 -17.29
N GLU A 44 -7.28 18.83 -17.80
CA GLU A 44 -6.20 18.32 -18.67
C GLU A 44 -5.32 17.27 -17.97
N ARG A 45 -5.17 17.35 -16.64
CA ARG A 45 -4.38 16.39 -15.83
C ARG A 45 -5.06 15.02 -15.81
N LEU A 46 -6.34 15.00 -15.52
CA LEU A 46 -7.12 13.75 -15.54
C LEU A 46 -7.17 13.15 -16.94
N ALA A 47 -7.37 13.98 -17.96
CA ALA A 47 -7.39 13.55 -19.36
C ALA A 47 -6.03 12.94 -19.76
N ALA A 48 -4.92 13.57 -19.39
CA ALA A 48 -3.59 13.05 -19.63
C ALA A 48 -3.34 11.71 -18.90
N LEU A 49 -3.75 11.60 -17.63
CA LEU A 49 -3.65 10.36 -16.87
C LEU A 49 -4.47 9.23 -17.51
N LYS A 50 -5.70 9.50 -17.92
CA LYS A 50 -6.55 8.54 -18.64
C LYS A 50 -5.90 8.08 -19.94
N ALA A 51 -5.32 8.99 -20.72
CA ALA A 51 -4.63 8.65 -21.96
C ALA A 51 -3.42 7.73 -21.71
N MET A 52 -2.61 8.01 -20.67
CA MET A 52 -1.49 7.14 -20.27
C MET A 52 -1.96 5.74 -19.85
N VAL A 53 -3.09 5.66 -19.13
CA VAL A 53 -3.68 4.37 -18.71
C VAL A 53 -4.13 3.57 -19.93
N GLU A 54 -4.87 4.18 -20.84
CA GLU A 54 -5.35 3.50 -22.05
C GLU A 54 -4.21 3.06 -22.97
N GLU A 55 -3.19 3.92 -23.17
CA GLU A 55 -1.97 3.55 -23.90
C GLU A 55 -1.29 2.33 -23.26
N SER A 56 -1.12 2.36 -21.95
CA SER A 56 -0.48 1.27 -21.21
C SER A 56 -1.29 -0.04 -21.28
N LYS A 57 -2.62 0.04 -21.12
CA LYS A 57 -3.54 -1.11 -21.19
C LYS A 57 -3.53 -1.80 -22.55
N ALA A 58 -3.26 -1.08 -23.63
CA ALA A 58 -3.15 -1.66 -24.97
C ALA A 58 -1.99 -2.67 -25.08
N HIS A 59 -0.99 -2.59 -24.21
CA HIS A 59 0.23 -3.39 -24.28
C HIS A 59 0.52 -4.23 -23.04
N LYS A 60 0.02 -3.84 -21.86
CA LYS A 60 0.38 -4.43 -20.57
C LYS A 60 -0.82 -4.44 -19.61
N LEU A 61 -0.72 -5.29 -18.60
CA LEU A 61 -1.56 -5.17 -17.41
C LEU A 61 -1.17 -3.89 -16.67
N THR A 62 -2.13 -2.97 -16.54
CA THR A 62 -1.89 -1.62 -16.00
C THR A 62 -2.58 -1.45 -14.65
N GLY A 63 -1.85 -1.02 -13.65
CA GLY A 63 -2.39 -0.88 -12.31
C GLY A 63 -1.96 0.38 -11.58
N PHE A 64 -2.79 0.78 -10.62
CA PHE A 64 -2.48 1.82 -9.66
C PHE A 64 -2.08 1.20 -8.33
N ILE A 65 -0.96 1.65 -7.76
CA ILE A 65 -0.49 1.23 -6.44
C ILE A 65 -0.36 2.50 -5.59
N GLY A 66 -1.06 2.55 -4.47
CA GLY A 66 -1.02 3.70 -3.59
C GLY A 66 -1.36 3.39 -2.14
N GLY A 67 -0.73 4.16 -1.25
CA GLY A 67 -1.01 4.20 0.17
C GLY A 67 -1.32 5.64 0.58
N PRO A 68 -2.54 6.14 0.38
CA PRO A 68 -2.88 7.51 0.74
C PRO A 68 -2.67 7.72 2.24
N PRO A 69 -2.10 8.88 2.66
CA PRO A 69 -1.77 9.14 4.05
C PRO A 69 -2.99 9.05 4.96
N CYS A 70 -2.80 8.46 6.14
CA CYS A 70 -3.89 8.12 7.04
C CYS A 70 -3.67 8.51 8.52
N PRO A 71 -3.12 9.70 8.84
CA PRO A 71 -3.00 10.12 10.23
C PRO A 71 -4.35 10.31 10.94
N ASP A 72 -5.44 10.52 10.19
CA ASP A 72 -6.78 10.68 10.74
C ASP A 72 -7.45 9.36 11.13
N PHE A 73 -6.91 8.21 10.71
CA PHE A 73 -7.36 6.86 11.06
C PHE A 73 -6.37 6.11 11.98
N SER A 74 -5.22 6.72 12.28
CA SER A 74 -4.21 6.14 13.17
C SER A 74 -4.61 6.34 14.63
N VAL A 75 -4.39 5.31 15.46
CA VAL A 75 -4.60 5.36 16.91
C VAL A 75 -3.73 6.45 17.58
N ALA A 76 -2.55 6.74 17.01
CA ALA A 76 -1.65 7.79 17.47
C ALA A 76 -1.92 9.16 16.80
N GLY A 77 -2.85 9.24 15.86
CA GLY A 77 -3.17 10.45 15.10
C GLY A 77 -4.35 11.24 15.68
N LYS A 78 -4.75 12.28 14.95
CA LYS A 78 -5.85 13.21 15.38
C LYS A 78 -7.25 12.57 15.33
N ASN A 79 -7.38 11.35 14.85
CA ASN A 79 -8.62 10.54 14.78
C ASN A 79 -9.84 11.28 14.18
N ARG A 80 -9.62 12.15 13.19
CA ARG A 80 -10.67 12.93 12.51
C ARG A 80 -11.49 12.13 11.49
N GLY A 81 -10.99 10.93 11.10
CA GLY A 81 -11.63 10.06 10.15
C GLY A 81 -11.77 10.68 8.75
N ARG A 82 -12.89 10.39 8.06
CA ARG A 82 -13.16 10.88 6.70
C ARG A 82 -13.23 12.41 6.58
N ASN A 83 -13.51 13.11 7.68
CA ASN A 83 -13.62 14.58 7.70
C ASN A 83 -12.27 15.28 7.92
N GLY A 84 -11.18 14.52 8.13
CA GLY A 84 -9.82 15.03 8.17
C GLY A 84 -9.24 15.16 6.76
N ASP A 85 -8.23 16.02 6.61
CA ASP A 85 -7.58 16.25 5.31
C ASP A 85 -7.04 14.96 4.67
N ASN A 86 -6.56 14.03 5.48
CA ASN A 86 -6.02 12.77 5.01
C ASN A 86 -7.10 11.70 4.72
N GLY A 87 -8.26 11.76 5.38
CA GLY A 87 -9.43 10.94 5.01
C GLY A 87 -9.93 11.29 3.61
N ARG A 88 -9.88 12.57 3.27
CA ARG A 88 -10.20 13.08 1.93
C ARG A 88 -9.25 12.52 0.86
N LEU A 89 -7.95 12.38 1.14
CA LEU A 89 -6.97 11.82 0.19
C LEU A 89 -7.23 10.34 -0.14
N SER A 90 -7.74 9.56 0.82
CA SER A 90 -8.18 8.18 0.51
C SER A 90 -9.36 8.17 -0.45
N GLY A 91 -10.33 9.07 -0.29
CA GLY A 91 -11.44 9.27 -1.23
C GLY A 91 -10.96 9.75 -2.59
N THR A 92 -10.03 10.73 -2.63
CA THR A 92 -9.43 11.21 -3.87
C THR A 92 -8.73 10.10 -4.66
N TYR A 93 -7.94 9.28 -3.97
CA TYR A 93 -7.27 8.13 -4.62
C TYR A 93 -8.27 7.12 -5.18
N ALA A 94 -9.34 6.81 -4.44
CA ALA A 94 -10.41 5.94 -4.92
C ALA A 94 -11.12 6.53 -6.15
N SER A 95 -11.44 7.81 -6.11
CA SER A 95 -12.07 8.49 -7.25
C SER A 95 -11.18 8.51 -8.49
N LEU A 96 -9.86 8.70 -8.33
CA LEU A 96 -8.92 8.61 -9.45
C LEU A 96 -8.87 7.22 -10.08
N ILE A 97 -8.93 6.16 -9.27
CA ILE A 97 -9.01 4.79 -9.77
C ILE A 97 -10.30 4.61 -10.59
N CYS A 98 -11.43 5.07 -10.06
CA CYS A 98 -12.73 4.97 -10.74
C CYS A 98 -12.76 5.78 -12.03
N GLU A 99 -12.13 6.94 -12.09
CA GLU A 99 -12.06 7.78 -13.28
C GLU A 99 -11.09 7.27 -14.34
N ALA A 100 -9.93 6.80 -13.93
CA ALA A 100 -8.88 6.34 -14.84
C ALA A 100 -9.04 4.87 -15.27
N MET A 101 -9.79 4.08 -14.51
CA MET A 101 -10.15 2.69 -14.78
C MET A 101 -8.95 1.79 -15.17
N PRO A 102 -7.89 1.72 -14.33
CA PRO A 102 -6.81 0.77 -14.55
C PRO A 102 -7.31 -0.69 -14.47
N ASP A 103 -6.54 -1.64 -15.02
CA ASP A 103 -6.88 -3.06 -14.97
C ASP A 103 -6.95 -3.61 -13.53
N PHE A 104 -6.09 -3.09 -12.65
CA PHE A 104 -6.11 -3.41 -11.22
C PHE A 104 -5.67 -2.23 -10.38
N PHE A 105 -5.93 -2.32 -9.10
CA PHE A 105 -5.35 -1.40 -8.13
C PHE A 105 -4.95 -2.11 -6.83
N LEU A 106 -4.00 -1.50 -6.11
CA LEU A 106 -3.66 -1.81 -4.74
C LEU A 106 -3.85 -0.55 -3.90
N PHE A 107 -4.65 -0.67 -2.85
CA PHE A 107 -4.87 0.36 -1.84
C PHE A 107 -4.32 -0.15 -0.51
N GLU A 108 -3.29 0.52 0.02
CA GLU A 108 -2.70 0.22 1.33
C GLU A 108 -3.15 1.24 2.35
N ASN A 109 -3.43 0.78 3.58
CA ASN A 109 -3.76 1.69 4.65
C ASN A 109 -3.47 1.09 6.03
N VAL A 110 -3.61 1.90 7.08
CA VAL A 110 -3.40 1.46 8.47
C VAL A 110 -4.53 0.56 8.96
N LYS A 111 -4.22 -0.34 9.89
CA LYS A 111 -5.17 -1.23 10.58
C LYS A 111 -6.39 -0.49 11.16
N GLY A 112 -6.22 0.77 11.59
CA GLY A 112 -7.28 1.59 12.16
C GLY A 112 -8.46 1.82 11.21
N LEU A 113 -8.22 1.91 9.90
CA LEU A 113 -9.26 2.02 8.89
C LEU A 113 -10.18 0.78 8.89
N TYR A 114 -9.61 -0.39 9.11
CA TYR A 114 -10.32 -1.67 9.08
C TYR A 114 -11.01 -2.02 10.41
N ARG A 115 -10.37 -1.77 11.57
CA ARG A 115 -10.85 -2.24 12.88
C ARG A 115 -11.76 -1.29 13.62
N THR A 116 -11.63 0.02 13.40
CA THR A 116 -12.44 1.02 14.10
C THR A 116 -13.82 1.13 13.45
N ALA A 117 -14.90 0.89 14.19
CA ALA A 117 -16.26 0.83 13.64
C ALA A 117 -16.62 2.04 12.75
N ARG A 118 -16.34 3.27 13.21
CA ARG A 118 -16.58 4.51 12.47
C ARG A 118 -15.80 4.60 11.14
N HIS A 119 -14.57 4.11 11.14
CA HIS A 119 -13.72 4.16 9.94
C HIS A 119 -14.03 3.02 8.98
N ARG A 120 -14.53 1.91 9.51
CA ARG A 120 -14.97 0.76 8.71
C ARG A 120 -16.13 1.11 7.80
N GLU A 121 -17.07 1.93 8.24
CA GLU A 121 -18.16 2.43 7.41
C GLU A 121 -17.62 3.16 6.18
N PHE A 122 -16.68 4.08 6.36
CA PHE A 122 -16.01 4.77 5.25
C PHE A 122 -15.25 3.80 4.33
N PHE A 123 -14.60 2.79 4.89
CA PHE A 123 -13.92 1.78 4.08
C PHE A 123 -14.89 0.94 3.24
N GLU A 124 -16.08 0.61 3.78
CA GLU A 124 -17.13 -0.06 3.01
C GLU A 124 -17.71 0.87 1.91
N GLU A 125 -17.85 2.18 2.17
CA GLU A 125 -18.23 3.17 1.15
C GLU A 125 -17.22 3.17 -0.01
N LEU A 126 -15.91 3.19 0.26
CA LEU A 126 -14.86 3.10 -0.77
C LEU A 126 -14.95 1.79 -1.57
N LYS A 127 -15.15 0.66 -0.88
CA LYS A 127 -15.32 -0.65 -1.55
C LYS A 127 -16.57 -0.66 -2.45
N GLN A 128 -17.66 -0.06 -2.01
CA GLN A 128 -18.87 0.04 -2.82
C GLN A 128 -18.62 0.90 -4.06
N GLN A 129 -17.93 2.04 -3.91
CA GLN A 129 -17.55 2.88 -5.06
C GLN A 129 -16.74 2.10 -6.11
N PHE A 130 -15.79 1.27 -5.70
CA PHE A 130 -15.02 0.42 -6.62
C PHE A 130 -15.91 -0.64 -7.30
N ARG A 131 -16.81 -1.29 -6.57
CA ARG A 131 -17.76 -2.28 -7.14
C ARG A 131 -18.67 -1.64 -8.18
N ASP A 132 -19.18 -0.45 -7.90
CA ASP A 132 -20.04 0.30 -8.81
C ASP A 132 -19.32 0.67 -10.13
N HIS A 133 -17.98 0.72 -10.08
CA HIS A 133 -17.12 0.92 -11.26
C HIS A 133 -16.54 -0.38 -11.84
N GLY A 134 -17.14 -1.52 -11.51
CA GLY A 134 -16.82 -2.81 -12.13
C GLY A 134 -15.57 -3.52 -11.60
N TYR A 135 -15.13 -3.19 -10.38
CA TYR A 135 -14.02 -3.88 -9.73
C TYR A 135 -14.48 -5.04 -8.87
N TYR A 136 -13.81 -6.18 -9.00
CA TYR A 136 -13.90 -7.32 -8.09
C TYR A 136 -12.79 -7.21 -7.06
N LEU A 137 -13.14 -7.35 -5.78
CA LEU A 137 -12.30 -6.97 -4.66
C LEU A 137 -11.82 -8.18 -3.85
N THR A 138 -10.63 -8.08 -3.30
CA THR A 138 -10.16 -8.92 -2.20
C THR A 138 -9.38 -8.07 -1.20
N GLU A 139 -9.49 -8.40 0.08
CA GLU A 139 -8.80 -7.65 1.13
C GLU A 139 -8.24 -8.56 2.20
N ARG A 140 -7.12 -8.14 2.80
CA ARG A 140 -6.54 -8.82 3.95
C ARG A 140 -5.80 -7.84 4.86
N LEU A 141 -5.99 -8.00 6.16
CA LEU A 141 -5.11 -7.40 7.15
C LEU A 141 -3.86 -8.29 7.26
N ILE A 142 -2.71 -7.72 6.92
CA ILE A 142 -1.42 -8.42 6.96
C ILE A 142 -0.49 -7.77 7.97
N ASN A 143 0.47 -8.55 8.47
CA ASN A 143 1.58 -8.02 9.28
C ASN A 143 2.91 -8.26 8.55
N SER A 144 3.78 -7.27 8.56
CA SER A 144 5.06 -7.33 7.85
C SER A 144 5.98 -8.46 8.33
N LEU A 145 5.90 -8.82 9.62
CA LEU A 145 6.65 -9.94 10.19
C LEU A 145 6.35 -11.26 9.48
N GLU A 146 5.10 -11.48 9.07
CA GLU A 146 4.70 -12.72 8.37
C GLU A 146 5.44 -12.91 7.05
N TYR A 147 5.91 -11.82 6.45
CA TYR A 147 6.63 -11.79 5.17
C TYR A 147 8.13 -11.54 5.31
N GLY A 148 8.67 -11.64 6.53
CA GLY A 148 10.10 -11.55 6.79
C GLY A 148 10.66 -10.13 6.96
N ALA A 149 9.82 -9.09 7.01
CA ALA A 149 10.31 -7.76 7.36
C ALA A 149 10.48 -7.62 8.88
N PRO A 150 11.59 -7.06 9.38
CA PRO A 150 11.87 -6.93 10.81
C PRO A 150 11.08 -5.77 11.44
N GLN A 151 9.78 -5.75 11.24
CA GLN A 151 8.88 -4.70 11.74
C GLN A 151 7.51 -5.28 12.08
N ASP A 152 7.05 -5.10 13.31
CA ASP A 152 5.65 -5.38 13.68
C ASP A 152 4.75 -4.26 13.14
N ARG A 153 4.22 -4.48 11.92
CA ARG A 153 3.46 -3.47 11.19
C ARG A 153 2.22 -4.09 10.55
N ASP A 154 1.07 -3.86 11.14
CA ASP A 154 -0.22 -4.24 10.56
C ASP A 154 -0.66 -3.26 9.47
N ARG A 155 -1.11 -3.79 8.32
CA ARG A 155 -1.67 -3.02 7.21
C ARG A 155 -2.87 -3.73 6.60
N ILE A 156 -3.91 -2.95 6.31
CA ILE A 156 -4.98 -3.44 5.44
C ILE A 156 -4.55 -3.23 3.99
N ILE A 157 -4.59 -4.29 3.22
CA ILE A 157 -4.38 -4.25 1.77
C ILE A 157 -5.70 -4.60 1.10
N LEU A 158 -6.16 -3.72 0.22
CA LEU A 158 -7.30 -3.96 -0.65
C LEU A 158 -6.78 -3.99 -2.10
N ILE A 159 -7.16 -5.04 -2.80
CA ILE A 159 -6.83 -5.23 -4.22
C ILE A 159 -8.14 -5.33 -5.00
N GLY A 160 -8.20 -4.64 -6.13
CA GLY A 160 -9.32 -4.74 -7.04
C GLY A 160 -8.84 -5.02 -8.47
N PHE A 161 -9.54 -5.89 -9.17
CA PHE A 161 -9.36 -6.11 -10.60
C PHE A 161 -10.63 -5.69 -11.33
N HIS A 162 -10.46 -4.85 -12.35
CA HIS A 162 -11.56 -4.43 -13.20
C HIS A 162 -12.11 -5.61 -14.03
N GLN A 163 -13.38 -5.63 -14.31
CA GLN A 163 -14.07 -6.70 -15.04
C GLN A 163 -13.39 -7.08 -16.36
N SER A 164 -12.86 -6.11 -17.11
CA SER A 164 -12.11 -6.36 -18.34
C SER A 164 -10.85 -7.18 -18.11
N ALA A 165 -10.13 -6.92 -17.03
CA ALA A 165 -8.94 -7.67 -16.64
C ALA A 165 -9.29 -9.06 -16.07
N VAL A 166 -10.36 -9.15 -15.28
CA VAL A 166 -10.89 -10.44 -14.78
C VAL A 166 -11.20 -11.37 -15.94
N ASN A 167 -11.91 -10.88 -16.95
CA ASN A 167 -12.26 -11.67 -18.15
C ASN A 167 -11.02 -12.08 -18.96
N ARG A 168 -10.08 -11.13 -19.16
CA ARG A 168 -8.84 -11.37 -19.91
C ARG A 168 -7.90 -12.36 -19.24
N LEU A 169 -7.83 -12.34 -17.92
CA LEU A 169 -6.94 -13.18 -17.10
C LEU A 169 -7.62 -14.45 -16.58
N HIS A 170 -8.93 -14.63 -16.88
CA HIS A 170 -9.74 -15.75 -16.40
C HIS A 170 -9.70 -15.92 -14.87
N LEU A 171 -9.79 -14.79 -14.14
CA LEU A 171 -9.77 -14.83 -12.69
C LEU A 171 -11.11 -15.34 -12.13
N SER A 172 -11.04 -16.12 -11.06
CA SER A 172 -12.23 -16.62 -10.36
C SER A 172 -12.88 -15.52 -9.54
N VAL A 173 -14.16 -15.27 -9.75
CA VAL A 173 -14.93 -14.25 -9.05
C VAL A 173 -16.28 -14.78 -8.57
N GLN A 174 -16.74 -14.30 -7.41
CA GLN A 174 -18.06 -14.61 -6.87
C GLN A 174 -18.54 -13.40 -6.04
N ASP A 175 -19.81 -13.00 -6.20
CA ASP A 175 -20.45 -11.94 -5.41
C ASP A 175 -19.62 -10.63 -5.32
N ASN A 176 -19.09 -10.17 -6.46
CA ASN A 176 -18.18 -9.03 -6.56
C ASN A 176 -16.85 -9.19 -5.78
N MET A 177 -16.49 -10.41 -5.42
CA MET A 177 -15.23 -10.74 -4.78
C MET A 177 -14.30 -11.49 -5.73
N LEU A 178 -13.03 -11.17 -5.65
CA LEU A 178 -11.96 -11.94 -6.28
C LEU A 178 -11.67 -13.15 -5.39
N MET A 179 -11.80 -14.35 -5.96
CA MET A 179 -11.55 -15.62 -5.28
C MET A 179 -10.10 -16.04 -5.47
N ASP A 180 -9.61 -16.94 -4.64
CA ASP A 180 -8.33 -17.63 -4.80
C ASP A 180 -7.10 -16.70 -4.95
N PHE A 181 -7.18 -15.48 -4.43
CA PHE A 181 -6.03 -14.58 -4.44
C PHE A 181 -4.92 -15.15 -3.54
N PRO A 182 -3.65 -15.23 -4.02
CA PRO A 182 -2.59 -16.01 -3.38
C PRO A 182 -1.95 -15.28 -2.18
N TRP A 183 -2.76 -14.88 -1.21
CA TRP A 183 -2.32 -14.13 -0.03
C TRP A 183 -1.23 -14.82 0.78
N ASP A 184 -1.26 -16.15 0.84
CA ASP A 184 -0.37 -16.93 1.70
C ASP A 184 0.86 -17.50 0.97
N ASN A 185 0.95 -17.35 -0.36
CA ASN A 185 2.03 -17.95 -1.16
C ASN A 185 3.45 -17.47 -0.79
N HIS A 186 3.57 -16.28 -0.25
CA HIS A 186 4.86 -15.68 0.13
C HIS A 186 4.97 -15.43 1.64
N LYS A 187 4.06 -16.00 2.40
CA LYS A 187 4.08 -15.93 3.85
C LYS A 187 5.19 -16.85 4.38
N LEU A 188 6.14 -16.29 5.11
CA LEU A 188 7.30 -17.02 5.63
C LEU A 188 7.07 -17.52 7.05
N TYR A 189 6.29 -16.79 7.84
CA TYR A 189 6.13 -17.04 9.26
C TYR A 189 4.67 -16.94 9.70
N ASN A 190 4.33 -17.67 10.76
CA ASN A 190 3.07 -17.50 11.47
C ASN A 190 3.21 -16.38 12.51
N LEU A 191 2.33 -15.39 12.48
CA LEU A 191 2.39 -14.24 13.38
C LEU A 191 2.24 -14.63 14.87
N GLU A 192 1.38 -15.60 15.16
CA GLU A 192 1.17 -16.11 16.53
C GLU A 192 2.45 -16.73 17.11
N ASP A 193 3.22 -17.41 16.27
CA ASP A 193 4.48 -18.03 16.70
C ASP A 193 5.59 -16.98 16.87
N ILE A 194 5.68 -15.98 15.97
CA ILE A 194 6.62 -14.87 16.12
C ILE A 194 6.37 -14.10 17.42
N LYS A 195 5.10 -13.85 17.76
CA LYS A 195 4.75 -13.12 18.99
C LYS A 195 5.08 -13.86 20.28
N LYS A 196 5.36 -15.15 20.21
CA LYS A 196 5.86 -15.96 21.34
C LYS A 196 7.39 -15.95 21.48
N LEU A 197 8.11 -15.42 20.48
CA LEU A 197 9.56 -15.35 20.55
C LEU A 197 10.01 -14.44 21.70
N PRO A 198 11.11 -14.78 22.37
CA PRO A 198 11.64 -13.95 23.44
C PRO A 198 12.13 -12.61 22.87
N TRP A 199 11.75 -11.53 23.52
CA TRP A 199 12.28 -10.20 23.23
C TRP A 199 13.51 -9.94 24.09
N PRO A 200 14.51 -9.18 23.59
CA PRO A 200 15.60 -8.70 24.41
C PRO A 200 15.06 -7.95 25.62
N GLY A 201 15.62 -8.20 26.79
CA GLY A 201 15.27 -7.46 28.00
C GLY A 201 15.47 -5.96 27.78
N VAL A 202 14.59 -5.15 28.38
CA VAL A 202 14.73 -3.69 28.37
C VAL A 202 15.81 -3.30 29.36
N GLU A 203 17.06 -3.58 29.01
CA GLU A 203 18.21 -3.05 29.77
C GLU A 203 18.52 -1.63 29.23
N PRO A 204 18.90 -0.70 30.14
CA PRO A 204 19.30 0.64 29.70
C PRO A 204 20.46 0.52 28.70
N TYR A 205 20.38 1.22 27.59
CA TYR A 205 21.48 1.31 26.65
C TYR A 205 22.73 1.89 27.33
N HIS A 206 23.84 1.14 27.27
CA HIS A 206 25.15 1.63 27.63
C HIS A 206 26.06 1.55 26.41
N GLU A 207 26.76 2.62 26.12
CA GLU A 207 27.70 2.67 24.98
C GLU A 207 28.76 1.57 25.14
N GLY A 208 28.95 0.77 24.09
CA GLY A 208 29.91 -0.32 24.06
C GLY A 208 29.42 -1.68 24.63
N ILE A 209 28.16 -1.78 25.08
CA ILE A 209 27.58 -3.07 25.49
C ILE A 209 26.70 -3.57 24.34
N MET A 210 27.10 -4.68 23.72
CA MET A 210 26.22 -5.44 22.84
C MET A 210 25.17 -6.15 23.70
N THR A 211 23.89 -5.89 23.42
CA THR A 211 22.79 -6.65 24.02
C THR A 211 22.91 -8.11 23.58
N ASN A 212 22.97 -9.03 24.53
CA ASN A 212 22.91 -10.45 24.20
C ASN A 212 21.57 -10.77 23.56
N MET A 213 21.61 -11.34 22.38
CA MET A 213 20.40 -11.79 21.70
C MET A 213 19.84 -13.01 22.42
N PRO A 214 18.54 -13.07 22.76
CA PRO A 214 17.94 -14.24 23.38
C PRO A 214 18.03 -15.46 22.46
N GLU A 215 18.16 -16.64 23.04
CA GLU A 215 18.07 -17.90 22.27
C GLU A 215 16.70 -18.01 21.59
N GLY A 216 16.67 -18.56 20.37
CA GLY A 216 15.45 -18.80 19.59
C GLY A 216 14.98 -17.60 18.76
N ILE A 217 15.73 -16.52 18.67
CA ILE A 217 15.44 -15.42 17.76
C ILE A 217 15.57 -15.88 16.29
N ILE A 218 14.65 -15.44 15.47
CA ILE A 218 14.76 -15.57 14.00
C ILE A 218 15.68 -14.46 13.50
N GLU A 219 16.91 -14.80 13.14
CA GLU A 219 17.92 -13.83 12.73
C GLU A 219 17.43 -12.91 11.60
N GLN A 220 16.70 -13.45 10.61
CA GLN A 220 16.15 -12.71 9.46
C GLN A 220 15.13 -11.64 9.86
N LEU A 221 14.58 -11.70 11.06
CA LEU A 221 13.68 -10.68 11.60
C LEU A 221 14.41 -9.61 12.44
N THR A 222 15.74 -9.61 12.44
CA THR A 222 16.53 -8.59 13.14
C THR A 222 16.97 -7.47 12.20
N VAL A 223 17.07 -6.26 12.71
CA VAL A 223 17.63 -5.11 11.97
C VAL A 223 19.08 -5.37 11.58
N GLN A 224 19.85 -6.01 12.45
CA GLN A 224 21.26 -6.34 12.20
C GLN A 224 21.45 -7.25 10.97
N TYR A 225 20.59 -8.26 10.79
CA TYR A 225 20.62 -9.10 9.60
C TYR A 225 20.50 -8.29 8.32
N TRP A 226 19.55 -7.36 8.29
CA TRP A 226 19.30 -6.52 7.12
C TRP A 226 20.39 -5.48 6.88
N TRP A 227 20.99 -4.95 7.93
CA TRP A 227 22.16 -4.09 7.80
C TRP A 227 23.33 -4.84 7.18
N ASN A 228 23.67 -5.99 7.73
CA ASN A 228 24.76 -6.82 7.20
C ASN A 228 24.53 -7.24 5.75
N ARG A 229 23.27 -7.56 5.40
CA ARG A 229 22.89 -7.95 4.04
C ARG A 229 23.01 -6.81 3.01
N ASN A 230 22.84 -5.58 3.43
CA ASN A 230 22.84 -4.40 2.56
C ASN A 230 24.13 -3.56 2.68
N ASP A 231 25.15 -4.09 3.37
CA ASP A 231 26.44 -3.42 3.59
C ASP A 231 26.29 -2.00 4.20
N VAL A 232 25.41 -1.86 5.22
CA VAL A 232 25.15 -0.60 5.94
C VAL A 232 25.83 -0.63 7.31
#